data_957c484177cef12ad2ee229fb0163d25
#
_entry.id   957c484177cef12ad2ee229fb0163d25
#
_cell.length_a   1.000
_cell.length_b   1.000
_cell.length_c   1.000
_cell.angle_alpha   90.00
_cell.angle_beta   90.00
_cell.angle_gamma   90.00
#
_symmetry.space_group_name_H-M   'P 1'
#
loop_
_entity.id
_entity.type
_entity.pdbx_description
1 polymer ?
#
loop_
_entity_poly.entity_id
_entity_poly.type
_entity_poly.pdbx_seq_one_letter_code
_entity_poly.pdbx_strand_id
1 'polypeptide(L)'
;MAEQIAHTKNEKIEQFGRICFYAGLLLELLIVILDKSSWINPLEGQMFRVSFLLFACKLCVTKYSKKEWLAVLAAGVIAGLCYLGSDRDEAVRAVVFVASMKGIDHKKALRVVFYVTLTGMAVLAMLSLAGVLGEVWDAGAGYGIKEGSRRLCLGVGNSNALAIMIWALMTLGIYLFHEKMKPVHWILLGVLTVGVYAATMTRTTFLIMAATLVLAFVMDKSSKIREGSVVYIGGMAAVAAGFVFSLYAAHISNWYELMPDWVVRIDRILTGRISSIYAFENGGGVLRNWKLFGDPSYVEYFDMGYVRLFFWYGIIPGASCMVLLFFLMRVCRTLKDAQGFVLVLSFALFTVVEAHAVSVYLARNYVLFLLGAYWTAMLPLGGKAIWWWQLPGAFWRHGSKAADGSFGRKATVGNCSEVQEKAATIKEAAR
;
A
#
# COMPACT_ATOMS: atom_id res chain seq x y z
N MET A 1 -26.21 -32.55 -20.85
CA MET A 1 -27.26 -31.71 -20.25
C MET A 1 -26.93 -31.33 -18.78
N ALA A 2 -26.68 -32.29 -17.89
CA ALA A 2 -26.32 -32.01 -16.49
C ALA A 2 -25.03 -31.18 -16.33
N GLU A 3 -23.96 -31.45 -17.10
CA GLU A 3 -22.69 -30.69 -17.10
C GLU A 3 -22.89 -29.25 -17.60
N GLN A 4 -23.69 -29.04 -18.64
CA GLN A 4 -24.02 -27.69 -19.14
C GLN A 4 -24.79 -26.88 -18.09
N ILE A 5 -25.74 -27.49 -17.39
CA ILE A 5 -26.50 -26.84 -16.32
C ILE A 5 -25.56 -26.49 -15.14
N ALA A 6 -24.65 -27.39 -14.77
CA ALA A 6 -23.69 -27.14 -13.71
C ALA A 6 -22.69 -26.03 -14.09
N HIS A 7 -22.24 -25.97 -15.35
CA HIS A 7 -21.37 -24.93 -15.86
C HIS A 7 -22.06 -23.56 -15.81
N THR A 8 -23.26 -23.44 -16.34
CA THR A 8 -24.08 -22.21 -16.33
C THR A 8 -24.34 -21.72 -14.89
N LYS A 9 -24.62 -22.65 -13.96
CA LYS A 9 -24.82 -22.32 -12.54
C LYS A 9 -23.56 -21.75 -11.90
N ASN A 10 -22.38 -22.34 -12.16
CA ASN A 10 -21.10 -21.85 -11.65
C ASN A 10 -20.79 -20.45 -12.20
N GLU A 11 -21.01 -20.19 -13.49
CA GLU A 11 -20.80 -18.85 -14.08
C GLU A 11 -21.69 -17.77 -13.44
N LYS A 12 -22.96 -18.08 -13.17
CA LYS A 12 -23.87 -17.15 -12.48
C LYS A 12 -23.40 -16.83 -11.05
N ILE A 13 -22.90 -17.83 -10.32
CA ILE A 13 -22.35 -17.63 -8.97
C ILE A 13 -21.10 -16.75 -9.01
N GLU A 14 -20.21 -16.99 -9.95
CA GLU A 14 -19.01 -16.15 -10.13
C GLU A 14 -19.36 -14.71 -10.53
N GLN A 15 -20.35 -14.55 -11.43
CA GLN A 15 -20.86 -13.23 -11.80
C GLN A 15 -21.45 -12.49 -10.61
N PHE A 16 -22.29 -13.16 -9.82
CA PHE A 16 -22.84 -12.60 -8.58
C PHE A 16 -21.73 -12.17 -7.62
N GLY A 17 -20.71 -13.02 -7.41
CA GLY A 17 -19.56 -12.67 -6.59
C GLY A 17 -18.79 -11.44 -7.11
N ARG A 18 -18.63 -11.30 -8.44
CA ARG A 18 -18.02 -10.09 -9.03
C ARG A 18 -18.87 -8.85 -8.78
N ILE A 19 -20.18 -8.95 -8.91
CA ILE A 19 -21.10 -7.83 -8.63
C ILE A 19 -20.97 -7.39 -7.17
N CYS A 20 -20.99 -8.34 -6.21
CA CYS A 20 -20.79 -8.04 -4.79
C CYS A 20 -19.46 -7.32 -4.55
N PHE A 21 -18.36 -7.82 -5.16
CA PHE A 21 -17.04 -7.18 -5.00
C PHE A 21 -17.05 -5.74 -5.49
N TYR A 22 -17.50 -5.48 -6.71
CA TYR A 22 -17.49 -4.11 -7.27
C TYR A 22 -18.47 -3.18 -6.56
N ALA A 23 -19.63 -3.67 -6.11
CA ALA A 23 -20.56 -2.89 -5.28
C ALA A 23 -19.92 -2.48 -3.94
N GLY A 24 -19.24 -3.42 -3.26
CA GLY A 24 -18.48 -3.14 -2.05
C GLY A 24 -17.34 -2.15 -2.29
N LEU A 25 -16.61 -2.31 -3.39
CA LEU A 25 -15.52 -1.40 -3.77
C LEU A 25 -16.03 0.03 -4.05
N LEU A 26 -17.14 0.18 -4.78
CA LEU A 26 -17.72 1.50 -5.05
C LEU A 26 -18.19 2.17 -3.76
N LEU A 27 -18.74 1.39 -2.83
CA LEU A 27 -19.14 1.91 -1.52
C LEU A 27 -17.93 2.38 -0.69
N GLU A 28 -16.84 1.60 -0.64
CA GLU A 28 -15.59 2.02 0.01
C GLU A 28 -15.00 3.29 -0.63
N LEU A 29 -15.07 3.43 -1.96
CA LEU A 29 -14.61 4.63 -2.65
C LEU A 29 -15.48 5.85 -2.33
N LEU A 30 -16.80 5.66 -2.23
CA LEU A 30 -17.72 6.71 -1.82
C LEU A 30 -17.41 7.19 -0.39
N ILE A 31 -17.16 6.25 0.55
CA ILE A 31 -16.75 6.59 1.91
C ILE A 31 -15.47 7.44 1.89
N VAL A 32 -14.45 7.04 1.11
CA VAL A 32 -13.19 7.80 0.98
C VAL A 32 -13.43 9.22 0.48
N ILE A 33 -14.28 9.40 -0.53
CA ILE A 33 -14.58 10.72 -1.10
C ILE A 33 -15.31 11.60 -0.07
N LEU A 34 -16.27 11.02 0.65
CA LEU A 34 -17.02 11.73 1.69
C LEU A 34 -16.12 12.09 2.88
N ASP A 35 -15.24 11.19 3.33
CA ASP A 35 -14.25 11.45 4.38
C ASP A 35 -13.30 12.62 4.02
N LYS A 36 -12.97 12.75 2.73
CA LYS A 36 -12.10 13.85 2.28
C LYS A 36 -12.84 15.17 2.10
N SER A 37 -14.14 15.18 2.12
CA SER A 37 -14.94 16.41 2.10
C SER A 37 -15.04 17.03 3.50
N SER A 38 -15.56 18.24 3.57
CA SER A 38 -15.93 18.88 4.84
C SER A 38 -17.27 18.38 5.42
N TRP A 39 -17.95 17.46 4.70
CA TRP A 39 -19.22 16.91 5.14
C TRP A 39 -19.02 15.72 6.08
N ILE A 40 -19.59 15.81 7.28
CA ILE A 40 -19.53 14.72 8.26
C ILE A 40 -20.59 13.69 7.86
N ASN A 41 -20.14 12.49 7.49
CA ASN A 41 -21.00 11.40 7.05
C ASN A 41 -21.64 10.66 8.26
N PRO A 42 -22.94 10.83 8.55
CA PRO A 42 -23.58 10.16 9.70
C PRO A 42 -23.78 8.65 9.50
N LEU A 43 -23.65 8.16 8.24
CA LEU A 43 -23.87 6.77 7.87
C LEU A 43 -22.57 5.99 7.67
N GLU A 44 -21.42 6.59 7.95
CA GLU A 44 -20.10 6.00 7.64
C GLU A 44 -19.95 4.57 8.20
N GLY A 45 -20.27 4.37 9.49
CA GLY A 45 -20.19 3.05 10.12
C GLY A 45 -21.13 2.02 9.49
N GLN A 46 -22.32 2.44 9.02
CA GLN A 46 -23.24 1.51 8.31
C GLN A 46 -22.71 1.17 6.91
N MET A 47 -22.14 2.15 6.21
CA MET A 47 -21.54 1.93 4.90
C MET A 47 -20.37 0.95 4.98
N PHE A 48 -19.51 1.03 6.03
CA PHE A 48 -18.47 0.04 6.29
C PHE A 48 -19.03 -1.37 6.55
N ARG A 49 -20.11 -1.49 7.29
CA ARG A 49 -20.78 -2.79 7.52
C ARG A 49 -21.32 -3.40 6.22
N VAL A 50 -21.95 -2.58 5.38
CA VAL A 50 -22.49 -3.04 4.09
C VAL A 50 -21.37 -3.43 3.14
N SER A 51 -20.28 -2.65 3.02
CA SER A 51 -19.15 -3.01 2.18
C SER A 51 -18.49 -4.30 2.65
N PHE A 52 -18.31 -4.48 3.98
CA PHE A 52 -17.82 -5.72 4.56
C PHE A 52 -18.68 -6.93 4.20
N LEU A 53 -20.01 -6.83 4.34
CA LEU A 53 -20.94 -7.91 3.99
C LEU A 53 -20.87 -8.26 2.50
N LEU A 54 -20.72 -7.28 1.61
CA LEU A 54 -20.55 -7.50 0.18
C LEU A 54 -19.25 -8.26 -0.14
N PHE A 55 -18.12 -7.89 0.51
CA PHE A 55 -16.88 -8.64 0.36
C PHE A 55 -16.96 -10.03 0.99
N ALA A 56 -17.63 -10.19 2.12
CA ALA A 56 -17.86 -11.48 2.75
C ALA A 56 -18.74 -12.38 1.86
N CYS A 57 -19.79 -11.86 1.24
CA CYS A 57 -20.58 -12.59 0.24
C CYS A 57 -19.70 -13.08 -0.91
N LYS A 58 -18.82 -12.21 -1.45
CA LYS A 58 -17.86 -12.61 -2.50
C LYS A 58 -16.94 -13.73 -2.00
N LEU A 59 -16.42 -13.63 -0.78
CA LEU A 59 -15.59 -14.65 -0.17
C LEU A 59 -16.31 -15.98 -0.07
N CYS A 60 -17.56 -16.00 0.42
CA CYS A 60 -18.37 -17.22 0.57
C CYS A 60 -18.66 -17.94 -0.75
N VAL A 61 -18.85 -17.21 -1.85
CA VAL A 61 -19.13 -17.81 -3.16
C VAL A 61 -17.88 -18.17 -3.95
N THR A 62 -16.68 -17.82 -3.46
CA THR A 62 -15.41 -18.10 -4.14
C THR A 62 -14.87 -19.47 -3.72
N LYS A 63 -14.38 -20.24 -4.67
CA LYS A 63 -13.75 -21.54 -4.40
C LYS A 63 -12.30 -21.35 -3.99
N TYR A 64 -11.94 -21.83 -2.80
CA TYR A 64 -10.56 -21.84 -2.27
C TYR A 64 -10.08 -23.28 -2.08
N SER A 65 -8.78 -23.48 -2.29
CA SER A 65 -8.11 -24.72 -1.89
C SER A 65 -7.97 -24.82 -0.38
N LYS A 66 -7.68 -26.01 0.16
CA LYS A 66 -7.45 -26.21 1.59
C LYS A 66 -6.33 -25.31 2.15
N LYS A 67 -5.24 -25.10 1.38
CA LYS A 67 -4.13 -24.23 1.79
C LYS A 67 -4.52 -22.76 1.83
N GLU A 68 -5.31 -22.32 0.87
CA GLU A 68 -5.82 -20.95 0.83
C GLU A 68 -6.78 -20.70 2.01
N TRP A 69 -7.68 -21.65 2.30
CA TRP A 69 -8.54 -21.57 3.48
C TRP A 69 -7.73 -21.49 4.78
N LEU A 70 -6.67 -22.31 4.91
CA LEU A 70 -5.81 -22.26 6.07
C LEU A 70 -5.16 -20.89 6.24
N ALA A 71 -4.68 -20.28 5.14
CA ALA A 71 -4.10 -18.95 5.17
C ALA A 71 -5.12 -17.86 5.55
N VAL A 72 -6.33 -17.92 4.96
CA VAL A 72 -7.42 -16.98 5.29
C VAL A 72 -7.84 -17.11 6.75
N LEU A 73 -7.96 -18.35 7.26
CA LEU A 73 -8.31 -18.61 8.66
C LEU A 73 -7.20 -18.14 9.61
N ALA A 74 -5.93 -18.41 9.31
CA ALA A 74 -4.81 -17.94 10.13
C ALA A 74 -4.77 -16.39 10.20
N ALA A 75 -4.91 -15.72 9.04
CA ALA A 75 -5.00 -14.26 8.99
C ALA A 75 -6.26 -13.75 9.73
N GLY A 76 -7.40 -14.45 9.60
CA GLY A 76 -8.65 -14.15 10.29
C GLY A 76 -8.54 -14.26 11.80
N VAL A 77 -7.82 -15.28 12.30
CA VAL A 77 -7.56 -15.45 13.75
C VAL A 77 -6.71 -14.29 14.27
N ILE A 78 -5.62 -13.92 13.58
CA ILE A 78 -4.78 -12.77 13.98
C ILE A 78 -5.61 -11.48 13.97
N ALA A 79 -6.39 -11.25 12.93
CA ALA A 79 -7.25 -10.08 12.81
C ALA A 79 -8.38 -10.06 13.86
N GLY A 80 -8.97 -11.21 14.17
CA GLY A 80 -9.97 -11.36 15.21
C GLY A 80 -9.42 -11.09 16.60
N LEU A 81 -8.23 -11.61 16.92
CA LEU A 81 -7.53 -11.30 18.19
C LEU A 81 -7.16 -9.80 18.25
N CYS A 82 -6.77 -9.19 17.11
CA CYS A 82 -6.55 -7.76 17.03
C CYS A 82 -7.83 -6.97 17.35
N TYR A 83 -8.97 -7.36 16.77
CA TYR A 83 -10.27 -6.74 17.05
C TYR A 83 -10.64 -6.85 18.54
N LEU A 84 -10.49 -8.03 19.12
CA LEU A 84 -10.78 -8.25 20.56
C LEU A 84 -9.85 -7.45 21.49
N GLY A 85 -8.61 -7.20 21.05
CA GLY A 85 -7.61 -6.46 21.84
C GLY A 85 -7.69 -4.95 21.67
N SER A 86 -8.10 -4.45 20.50
CA SER A 86 -8.05 -3.03 20.15
C SER A 86 -9.41 -2.38 19.87
N ASP A 87 -10.48 -3.16 19.79
CA ASP A 87 -11.83 -2.74 19.34
C ASP A 87 -11.84 -2.12 17.93
N ARG A 88 -10.84 -2.48 17.08
CA ARG A 88 -10.64 -1.97 15.72
C ARG A 88 -10.87 -3.05 14.68
N ASP A 89 -11.88 -2.85 13.83
CA ASP A 89 -12.33 -3.85 12.85
C ASP A 89 -11.54 -3.85 11.53
N GLU A 90 -10.65 -2.85 11.31
CA GLU A 90 -9.98 -2.65 10.04
C GLU A 90 -9.12 -3.85 9.61
N ALA A 91 -8.50 -4.55 10.57
CA ALA A 91 -7.71 -5.76 10.27
C ALA A 91 -8.61 -6.88 9.73
N VAL A 92 -9.80 -7.07 10.31
CA VAL A 92 -10.78 -8.06 9.86
C VAL A 92 -11.30 -7.70 8.46
N ARG A 93 -11.67 -6.43 8.26
CA ARG A 93 -12.12 -5.93 6.96
C ARG A 93 -11.05 -6.11 5.88
N ALA A 94 -9.78 -5.84 6.21
CA ALA A 94 -8.66 -6.00 5.28
C ALA A 94 -8.45 -7.46 4.88
N VAL A 95 -8.54 -8.42 5.81
CA VAL A 95 -8.43 -9.86 5.51
C VAL A 95 -9.54 -10.31 4.58
N VAL A 96 -10.80 -9.93 4.86
CA VAL A 96 -11.95 -10.28 4.02
C VAL A 96 -11.83 -9.64 2.64
N PHE A 97 -11.41 -8.37 2.56
CA PHE A 97 -11.17 -7.68 1.30
C PHE A 97 -10.10 -8.38 0.45
N VAL A 98 -8.92 -8.64 1.02
CA VAL A 98 -7.79 -9.31 0.33
C VAL A 98 -8.21 -10.69 -0.15
N ALA A 99 -8.88 -11.47 0.68
CA ALA A 99 -9.38 -12.80 0.30
C ALA A 99 -10.41 -12.70 -0.85
N SER A 100 -11.35 -11.75 -0.79
CA SER A 100 -12.40 -11.55 -1.79
C SER A 100 -11.85 -11.17 -3.19
N MET A 101 -10.61 -10.69 -3.27
CA MET A 101 -9.94 -10.37 -4.53
C MET A 101 -9.65 -11.58 -5.42
N LYS A 102 -9.71 -12.82 -4.89
CA LYS A 102 -9.49 -14.02 -5.70
C LYS A 102 -10.46 -14.08 -6.89
N GLY A 103 -9.92 -14.23 -8.10
CA GLY A 103 -10.70 -14.24 -9.35
C GLY A 103 -11.18 -12.87 -9.81
N ILE A 104 -10.70 -11.79 -9.19
CA ILE A 104 -10.89 -10.42 -9.63
C ILE A 104 -9.64 -9.93 -10.37
N ASP A 105 -9.84 -9.33 -11.54
CA ASP A 105 -8.78 -8.63 -12.26
C ASP A 105 -8.41 -7.36 -11.49
N HIS A 106 -7.28 -7.41 -10.82
CA HIS A 106 -6.81 -6.31 -9.98
C HIS A 106 -6.53 -5.03 -10.79
N LYS A 107 -6.08 -5.15 -12.06
CA LYS A 107 -5.86 -3.96 -12.90
C LYS A 107 -7.20 -3.30 -13.26
N LYS A 108 -8.27 -4.10 -13.50
CA LYS A 108 -9.62 -3.55 -13.70
C LYS A 108 -10.17 -2.90 -12.43
N ALA A 109 -10.03 -3.56 -11.28
CA ALA A 109 -10.44 -3.00 -10.00
C ALA A 109 -9.70 -1.68 -9.70
N LEU A 110 -8.38 -1.64 -9.89
CA LEU A 110 -7.57 -0.43 -9.72
C LEU A 110 -7.90 0.67 -10.73
N ARG A 111 -8.33 0.34 -11.96
CA ARG A 111 -8.87 1.35 -12.89
C ARG A 111 -10.16 1.98 -12.37
N VAL A 112 -11.06 1.19 -11.80
CA VAL A 112 -12.28 1.71 -11.14
C VAL A 112 -11.88 2.65 -10.00
N VAL A 113 -10.95 2.23 -9.15
CA VAL A 113 -10.41 3.08 -8.07
C VAL A 113 -9.86 4.40 -8.62
N PHE A 114 -9.03 4.34 -9.67
CA PHE A 114 -8.42 5.51 -10.28
C PHE A 114 -9.47 6.52 -10.79
N TYR A 115 -10.40 6.05 -11.63
CA TYR A 115 -11.38 6.96 -12.25
C TYR A 115 -12.39 7.48 -11.24
N VAL A 116 -12.90 6.64 -10.33
CA VAL A 116 -13.87 7.08 -9.31
C VAL A 116 -13.23 8.07 -8.34
N THR A 117 -12.00 7.80 -7.88
CA THR A 117 -11.29 8.74 -6.99
C THR A 117 -10.97 10.04 -7.71
N LEU A 118 -10.47 9.98 -8.96
CA LEU A 118 -10.17 11.17 -9.75
C LEU A 118 -11.42 12.04 -9.97
N THR A 119 -12.54 11.40 -10.35
CA THR A 119 -13.82 12.11 -10.56
C THR A 119 -14.34 12.68 -9.24
N GLY A 120 -14.29 11.90 -8.15
CA GLY A 120 -14.72 12.37 -6.83
C GLY A 120 -13.92 13.57 -6.34
N MET A 121 -12.60 13.52 -6.48
CA MET A 121 -11.72 14.66 -6.14
C MET A 121 -11.99 15.89 -7.03
N ALA A 122 -12.25 15.69 -8.33
CA ALA A 122 -12.61 16.77 -9.23
C ALA A 122 -13.97 17.41 -8.84
N VAL A 123 -14.95 16.60 -8.46
CA VAL A 123 -16.24 17.08 -7.96
C VAL A 123 -16.07 17.89 -6.67
N LEU A 124 -15.30 17.39 -5.69
CA LEU A 124 -15.01 18.13 -4.45
C LEU A 124 -14.34 19.47 -4.76
N ALA A 125 -13.36 19.49 -5.66
CA ALA A 125 -12.70 20.73 -6.07
C ALA A 125 -13.67 21.73 -6.71
N MET A 126 -14.57 21.27 -7.60
CA MET A 126 -15.60 22.12 -8.21
C MET A 126 -16.57 22.67 -7.19
N LEU A 127 -17.04 21.85 -6.25
CA LEU A 127 -17.95 22.28 -5.17
C LEU A 127 -17.28 23.30 -4.24
N SER A 128 -15.99 23.13 -3.95
CA SER A 128 -15.20 24.08 -3.18
C SER A 128 -15.01 25.41 -3.90
N LEU A 129 -14.66 25.38 -5.18
CA LEU A 129 -14.53 26.58 -6.01
C LEU A 129 -15.86 27.33 -6.16
N ALA A 130 -16.98 26.60 -6.16
CA ALA A 130 -18.33 27.18 -6.17
C ALA A 130 -18.79 27.71 -4.78
N GLY A 131 -17.98 27.54 -3.73
CA GLY A 131 -18.32 27.94 -2.37
C GLY A 131 -19.43 27.10 -1.71
N VAL A 132 -19.70 25.90 -2.24
CA VAL A 132 -20.78 25.00 -1.76
C VAL A 132 -20.29 24.08 -0.65
N LEU A 133 -19.06 23.52 -0.79
CA LEU A 133 -18.56 22.51 0.14
C LEU A 133 -17.04 22.63 0.33
N GLY A 134 -16.62 22.89 1.57
CA GLY A 134 -15.22 22.99 1.95
C GLY A 134 -14.52 24.26 1.44
N GLU A 135 -13.36 24.53 2.01
CA GLU A 135 -12.56 25.70 1.67
C GLU A 135 -11.64 25.42 0.50
N VAL A 136 -11.32 26.46 -0.28
CA VAL A 136 -10.33 26.40 -1.38
C VAL A 136 -8.92 26.48 -0.82
N TRP A 137 -8.74 27.30 0.24
CA TRP A 137 -7.46 27.61 0.84
C TRP A 137 -7.46 27.27 2.32
N ASP A 138 -6.49 26.51 2.73
CA ASP A 138 -6.19 26.22 4.12
C ASP A 138 -5.38 27.39 4.71
N ALA A 139 -5.98 28.09 5.66
CA ALA A 139 -5.36 29.20 6.40
C ALA A 139 -4.64 28.71 7.68
N GLY A 140 -4.49 27.39 7.85
CA GLY A 140 -4.02 26.77 9.07
C GLY A 140 -2.61 27.16 9.45
N ALA A 141 -2.43 27.53 10.72
CA ALA A 141 -1.15 27.58 11.40
C ALA A 141 -0.63 26.14 11.53
N GLY A 142 0.27 25.71 10.65
CA GLY A 142 0.91 24.42 10.73
C GLY A 142 2.37 24.55 11.15
N TYR A 143 2.93 23.53 11.78
CA TYR A 143 4.33 23.46 12.18
C TYR A 143 5.29 23.87 11.05
N GLY A 144 6.08 24.91 11.25
CA GLY A 144 7.09 25.40 10.31
C GLY A 144 6.57 26.17 9.10
N ILE A 145 5.33 26.62 9.12
CA ILE A 145 4.70 27.45 8.09
C ILE A 145 4.63 28.89 8.63
N LYS A 146 4.99 29.86 7.77
CA LYS A 146 4.84 31.28 8.14
C LYS A 146 3.37 31.61 8.37
N GLU A 147 3.07 32.27 9.48
CA GLU A 147 1.73 32.81 9.73
C GLU A 147 1.22 33.59 8.54
N GLY A 148 -0.04 33.36 8.14
CA GLY A 148 -0.67 34.00 6.99
C GLY A 148 -0.39 33.36 5.62
N SER A 149 0.37 32.26 5.53
CA SER A 149 0.53 31.55 4.25
C SER A 149 -0.76 30.78 3.92
N ARG A 150 -1.31 31.03 2.72
CA ARG A 150 -2.45 30.29 2.17
C ARG A 150 -1.96 29.08 1.41
N ARG A 151 -2.52 27.92 1.69
CA ARG A 151 -2.18 26.66 1.01
C ARG A 151 -3.42 26.08 0.36
N LEU A 152 -3.28 25.56 -0.86
CA LEU A 152 -4.39 25.01 -1.62
C LEU A 152 -4.88 23.70 -1.00
N CYS A 153 -6.19 23.58 -0.74
CA CYS A 153 -6.84 22.36 -0.27
C CYS A 153 -8.03 21.90 -1.13
N LEU A 154 -8.65 22.79 -1.91
CA LEU A 154 -9.73 22.48 -2.86
C LEU A 154 -10.84 21.61 -2.27
N GLY A 155 -11.32 21.95 -1.09
CA GLY A 155 -12.39 21.22 -0.40
C GLY A 155 -11.96 19.87 0.22
N VAL A 156 -10.68 19.50 0.13
CA VAL A 156 -10.13 18.25 0.67
C VAL A 156 -9.51 18.52 2.04
N GLY A 157 -10.33 18.61 3.06
CA GLY A 157 -9.94 18.75 4.48
C GLY A 157 -8.78 19.72 4.74
N ASN A 158 -7.57 19.39 4.30
CA ASN A 158 -6.36 20.21 4.39
C ASN A 158 -5.40 20.00 3.20
N SER A 159 -4.41 20.89 3.07
CA SER A 159 -3.45 20.87 1.96
C SER A 159 -2.58 19.60 1.92
N ASN A 160 -2.27 19.01 3.07
CA ASN A 160 -1.51 17.75 3.12
C ASN A 160 -2.35 16.60 2.56
N ALA A 161 -3.63 16.52 2.92
CA ALA A 161 -4.56 15.52 2.41
C ALA A 161 -4.72 15.62 0.87
N LEU A 162 -4.83 16.84 0.32
CA LEU A 162 -4.87 17.06 -1.13
C LEU A 162 -3.59 16.54 -1.81
N ALA A 163 -2.42 16.90 -1.30
CA ALA A 163 -1.15 16.46 -1.85
C ALA A 163 -1.00 14.92 -1.80
N ILE A 164 -1.40 14.27 -0.70
CA ILE A 164 -1.39 12.82 -0.53
C ILE A 164 -2.32 12.14 -1.54
N MET A 165 -3.53 12.67 -1.76
CA MET A 165 -4.47 12.10 -2.73
C MET A 165 -3.94 12.21 -4.16
N ILE A 166 -3.28 13.34 -4.52
CA ILE A 166 -2.65 13.50 -5.82
C ILE A 166 -1.46 12.55 -5.98
N TRP A 167 -0.61 12.39 -4.94
CA TRP A 167 0.46 11.40 -4.93
C TRP A 167 -0.07 9.98 -5.17
N ALA A 168 -1.13 9.60 -4.46
CA ALA A 168 -1.73 8.27 -4.58
C ALA A 168 -2.26 8.05 -6.02
N LEU A 169 -3.01 9.01 -6.58
CA LEU A 169 -3.50 8.95 -7.96
C LEU A 169 -2.35 8.94 -8.98
N MET A 170 -1.30 9.74 -8.79
CA MET A 170 -0.12 9.72 -9.67
C MET A 170 0.55 8.34 -9.66
N THR A 171 0.79 7.78 -8.49
CA THR A 171 1.43 6.46 -8.33
C THR A 171 0.59 5.35 -8.96
N LEU A 172 -0.73 5.40 -8.76
CA LEU A 172 -1.68 4.46 -9.37
C LEU A 172 -1.76 4.64 -10.89
N GLY A 173 -1.78 5.88 -11.37
CA GLY A 173 -1.79 6.19 -12.80
C GLY A 173 -0.54 5.67 -13.50
N ILE A 174 0.64 5.82 -12.90
CA ILE A 174 1.89 5.25 -13.41
C ILE A 174 1.77 3.72 -13.48
N TYR A 175 1.34 3.07 -12.39
CA TYR A 175 1.16 1.61 -12.34
C TYR A 175 0.24 1.10 -13.46
N LEU A 176 -0.87 1.79 -13.72
CA LEU A 176 -1.88 1.35 -14.69
C LEU A 176 -1.53 1.65 -16.14
N PHE A 177 -0.81 2.75 -16.41
CA PHE A 177 -0.68 3.30 -17.76
C PHE A 177 0.75 3.43 -18.27
N HIS A 178 1.79 3.08 -17.49
CA HIS A 178 3.20 3.28 -17.84
C HIS A 178 3.55 2.74 -19.24
N GLU A 179 3.00 1.60 -19.64
CA GLU A 179 3.26 0.99 -20.96
C GLU A 179 2.86 1.89 -22.15
N LYS A 180 1.89 2.80 -21.94
CA LYS A 180 1.38 3.74 -22.92
C LYS A 180 1.96 5.15 -22.77
N MET A 181 2.79 5.38 -21.75
CA MET A 181 3.32 6.70 -21.44
C MET A 181 4.45 7.09 -22.39
N LYS A 182 4.25 8.22 -23.06
CA LYS A 182 5.27 8.89 -23.88
C LYS A 182 6.15 9.79 -22.98
N PRO A 183 7.34 10.23 -23.44
CA PRO A 183 8.20 11.14 -22.67
C PRO A 183 7.48 12.38 -22.14
N VAL A 184 6.55 12.94 -22.93
CA VAL A 184 5.75 14.11 -22.51
C VAL A 184 4.93 13.84 -21.25
N HIS A 185 4.38 12.64 -21.05
CA HIS A 185 3.60 12.32 -19.85
C HIS A 185 4.48 12.31 -18.59
N TRP A 186 5.74 11.85 -18.70
CA TRP A 186 6.69 11.88 -17.59
C TRP A 186 7.08 13.32 -17.23
N ILE A 187 7.26 14.20 -18.24
CA ILE A 187 7.50 15.63 -18.02
C ILE A 187 6.29 16.28 -17.34
N LEU A 188 5.07 15.99 -17.81
CA LEU A 188 3.84 16.53 -17.21
C LEU A 188 3.67 16.07 -15.75
N LEU A 189 4.01 14.83 -15.42
CA LEU A 189 4.01 14.35 -14.02
C LEU A 189 5.09 15.06 -13.18
N GLY A 190 6.24 15.39 -13.77
CA GLY A 190 7.25 16.22 -13.12
C GLY A 190 6.74 17.64 -12.81
N VAL A 191 6.11 18.28 -13.80
CA VAL A 191 5.48 19.60 -13.63
C VAL A 191 4.37 19.53 -12.58
N LEU A 192 3.52 18.50 -12.61
CA LEU A 192 2.49 18.26 -11.59
C LEU A 192 3.11 18.15 -10.19
N THR A 193 4.19 17.37 -10.05
CA THR A 193 4.89 17.20 -8.76
C THR A 193 5.38 18.53 -8.19
N VAL A 194 6.01 19.38 -9.01
CA VAL A 194 6.45 20.72 -8.60
C VAL A 194 5.26 21.63 -8.32
N GLY A 195 4.22 21.59 -9.15
CA GLY A 195 3.00 22.40 -9.00
C GLY A 195 2.24 22.07 -7.71
N VAL A 196 2.11 20.78 -7.37
CA VAL A 196 1.51 20.35 -6.10
C VAL A 196 2.30 20.87 -4.92
N TYR A 197 3.64 20.81 -4.96
CA TYR A 197 4.48 21.36 -3.90
C TYR A 197 4.30 22.89 -3.78
N ALA A 198 4.33 23.62 -4.88
CA ALA A 198 4.15 25.07 -4.88
C ALA A 198 2.79 25.48 -4.32
N ALA A 199 1.73 24.73 -4.59
CA ALA A 199 0.36 25.01 -4.16
C ALA A 199 0.09 24.59 -2.70
N THR A 200 0.65 23.45 -2.25
CA THR A 200 0.32 22.85 -0.95
C THR A 200 1.42 23.02 0.10
N MET A 201 2.65 23.38 -0.31
CA MET A 201 3.84 23.51 0.55
C MET A 201 4.18 22.24 1.36
N THR A 202 3.77 21.06 0.88
CA THR A 202 3.96 19.78 1.57
C THR A 202 5.27 19.13 1.17
N ARG A 203 6.33 19.31 1.96
CA ARG A 203 7.71 18.87 1.66
C ARG A 203 7.83 17.35 1.58
N THR A 204 7.26 16.63 2.53
CA THR A 204 7.36 15.15 2.59
C THR A 204 6.66 14.50 1.41
N THR A 205 5.47 14.96 1.06
CA THR A 205 4.73 14.44 -0.12
C THR A 205 5.47 14.77 -1.42
N PHE A 206 6.06 15.95 -1.54
CA PHE A 206 6.89 16.31 -2.69
C PHE A 206 8.08 15.35 -2.86
N LEU A 207 8.83 15.07 -1.79
CA LEU A 207 9.99 14.19 -1.84
C LEU A 207 9.59 12.76 -2.27
N ILE A 208 8.50 12.23 -1.73
CA ILE A 208 8.05 10.87 -2.10
C ILE A 208 7.49 10.84 -3.53
N MET A 209 6.77 11.89 -3.98
CA MET A 209 6.32 12.02 -5.37
C MET A 209 7.49 12.01 -6.34
N ALA A 210 8.51 12.85 -6.07
CA ALA A 210 9.71 12.95 -6.91
C ALA A 210 10.48 11.63 -6.95
N ALA A 211 10.72 11.01 -5.79
CA ALA A 211 11.39 9.71 -5.70
C ALA A 211 10.62 8.62 -6.44
N THR A 212 9.30 8.56 -6.28
CA THR A 212 8.43 7.60 -6.97
C THR A 212 8.49 7.81 -8.49
N LEU A 213 8.39 9.06 -8.95
CA LEU A 213 8.43 9.39 -10.38
C LEU A 213 9.77 9.00 -11.01
N VAL A 214 10.89 9.35 -10.37
CA VAL A 214 12.23 9.01 -10.85
C VAL A 214 12.42 7.50 -10.91
N LEU A 215 12.06 6.80 -9.82
CA LEU A 215 12.22 5.35 -9.76
C LEU A 215 11.33 4.65 -10.79
N ALA A 216 10.07 5.06 -10.92
CA ALA A 216 9.14 4.51 -11.90
C ALA A 216 9.65 4.72 -13.34
N PHE A 217 10.16 5.92 -13.66
CA PHE A 217 10.74 6.24 -14.96
C PHE A 217 11.97 5.37 -15.26
N VAL A 218 12.88 5.25 -14.30
CA VAL A 218 14.11 4.44 -14.46
C VAL A 218 13.75 2.96 -14.65
N MET A 219 12.80 2.44 -13.88
CA MET A 219 12.33 1.04 -13.99
C MET A 219 11.57 0.78 -15.30
N ASP A 220 10.89 1.80 -15.85
CA ASP A 220 10.19 1.70 -17.13
C ASP A 220 11.17 1.72 -18.31
N LYS A 221 12.16 2.63 -18.31
CA LYS A 221 13.06 2.88 -19.45
C LYS A 221 14.28 1.97 -19.49
N SER A 222 14.75 1.45 -18.36
CA SER A 222 15.97 0.64 -18.28
C SER A 222 15.66 -0.85 -18.01
N SER A 223 15.74 -1.70 -19.04
CA SER A 223 15.61 -3.16 -18.87
C SER A 223 16.68 -3.71 -17.92
N LYS A 224 17.91 -3.19 -18.00
CA LYS A 224 19.04 -3.60 -17.13
C LYS A 224 18.72 -3.38 -15.64
N ILE A 225 18.09 -2.25 -15.30
CA ILE A 225 17.71 -1.92 -13.93
C ILE A 225 16.51 -2.74 -13.51
N ARG A 226 15.49 -2.85 -14.36
CA ARG A 226 14.26 -3.61 -14.11
C ARG A 226 14.52 -5.10 -13.89
N GLU A 227 15.48 -5.70 -14.59
CA GLU A 227 15.85 -7.11 -14.46
C GLU A 227 16.91 -7.35 -13.38
N GLY A 228 17.64 -6.30 -13.01
CA GLY A 228 18.67 -6.33 -11.98
C GLY A 228 18.11 -6.54 -10.58
N SER A 229 18.98 -6.99 -9.67
CA SER A 229 18.59 -7.21 -8.25
C SER A 229 18.73 -6.00 -7.37
N VAL A 230 19.58 -5.05 -7.76
CA VAL A 230 20.04 -3.93 -6.90
C VAL A 230 18.88 -3.07 -6.42
N VAL A 231 17.98 -2.65 -7.33
CA VAL A 231 16.86 -1.78 -6.96
C VAL A 231 15.87 -2.49 -6.03
N TYR A 232 15.61 -3.78 -6.28
CA TYR A 232 14.69 -4.55 -5.43
C TYR A 232 15.27 -4.77 -4.03
N ILE A 233 16.57 -5.15 -3.93
CA ILE A 233 17.24 -5.33 -2.65
C ILE A 233 17.38 -3.99 -1.93
N GLY A 234 17.82 -2.94 -2.64
CA GLY A 234 17.94 -1.59 -2.09
C GLY A 234 16.59 -1.04 -1.60
N GLY A 235 15.50 -1.26 -2.34
CA GLY A 235 14.15 -0.87 -1.93
C GLY A 235 13.70 -1.62 -0.67
N MET A 236 13.89 -2.94 -0.60
CA MET A 236 13.58 -3.70 0.63
C MET A 236 14.44 -3.25 1.81
N ALA A 237 15.74 -2.99 1.60
CA ALA A 237 16.62 -2.47 2.64
C ALA A 237 16.19 -1.07 3.10
N ALA A 238 15.74 -0.19 2.19
CA ALA A 238 15.23 1.13 2.53
C ALA A 238 13.94 1.05 3.38
N VAL A 239 13.03 0.11 3.06
CA VAL A 239 11.83 -0.13 3.89
C VAL A 239 12.22 -0.65 5.28
N ALA A 240 13.17 -1.60 5.36
CA ALA A 240 13.67 -2.10 6.63
C ALA A 240 14.33 -0.99 7.47
N ALA A 241 15.15 -0.13 6.85
CA ALA A 241 15.75 1.01 7.51
C ALA A 241 14.72 2.03 7.99
N GLY A 242 13.68 2.33 7.17
CA GLY A 242 12.57 3.19 7.55
C GLY A 242 11.76 2.63 8.72
N PHE A 243 11.55 1.31 8.75
CA PHE A 243 10.90 0.65 9.88
C PHE A 243 11.75 0.73 11.16
N VAL A 244 13.07 0.44 11.08
CA VAL A 244 14.01 0.58 12.21
C VAL A 244 14.05 2.03 12.70
N PHE A 245 14.05 3.00 11.79
CA PHE A 245 13.93 4.42 12.16
C PHE A 245 12.64 4.71 12.92
N SER A 246 11.50 4.14 12.50
CA SER A 246 10.21 4.31 13.20
C SER A 246 10.22 3.68 14.60
N LEU A 247 10.87 2.51 14.77
CA LEU A 247 11.09 1.91 16.08
C LEU A 247 11.97 2.81 16.98
N TYR A 248 13.03 3.34 16.41
CA TYR A 248 13.90 4.27 17.13
C TYR A 248 13.16 5.55 17.54
N ALA A 249 12.34 6.12 16.65
CA ALA A 249 11.50 7.28 16.95
C ALA A 249 10.53 6.99 18.09
N ALA A 250 9.85 5.83 18.08
CA ALA A 250 8.95 5.41 19.17
C ALA A 250 9.69 5.15 20.49
N HIS A 251 10.95 4.72 20.43
CA HIS A 251 11.78 4.52 21.62
C HIS A 251 12.24 5.86 22.20
N ILE A 252 12.85 6.73 21.39
CA ILE A 252 13.44 7.99 21.85
C ILE A 252 12.38 9.01 22.28
N SER A 253 11.20 8.98 21.72
CA SER A 253 10.10 9.87 22.11
C SER A 253 9.67 9.67 23.56
N ASN A 254 9.96 8.52 24.17
CA ASN A 254 9.78 8.32 25.62
C ASN A 254 10.63 9.26 26.48
N TRP A 255 11.71 9.81 25.91
CA TRP A 255 12.66 10.72 26.56
C TRP A 255 12.57 12.12 25.93
N TYR A 256 11.36 12.59 25.66
CA TYR A 256 11.09 13.84 24.91
C TYR A 256 11.92 15.03 25.41
N GLU A 257 12.02 15.23 26.71
CA GLU A 257 12.77 16.36 27.33
C GLU A 257 14.29 16.20 27.24
N LEU A 258 14.79 14.97 27.00
CA LEU A 258 16.19 14.60 26.93
C LEU A 258 16.63 14.19 25.54
N MET A 259 15.86 14.55 24.50
CA MET A 259 16.20 14.20 23.12
C MET A 259 17.54 14.82 22.70
N PRO A 260 18.44 14.03 22.09
CA PRO A 260 19.69 14.57 21.54
C PRO A 260 19.41 15.63 20.45
N ASP A 261 20.27 16.65 20.35
CA ASP A 261 20.12 17.75 19.39
C ASP A 261 19.95 17.30 17.94
N TRP A 262 20.59 16.21 17.53
CA TRP A 262 20.45 15.69 16.18
C TRP A 262 19.04 15.11 15.94
N VAL A 263 18.41 14.50 16.94
CA VAL A 263 17.00 14.02 16.85
C VAL A 263 16.06 15.20 16.73
N VAL A 264 16.27 16.25 17.56
CA VAL A 264 15.47 17.49 17.50
C VAL A 264 15.59 18.14 16.10
N ARG A 265 16.77 18.12 15.48
CA ARG A 265 16.95 18.63 14.11
C ARG A 265 16.17 17.79 13.08
N ILE A 266 16.22 16.46 13.19
CA ILE A 266 15.43 15.56 12.32
C ILE A 266 13.96 15.78 12.55
N ASP A 267 13.49 15.86 13.79
CA ASP A 267 12.08 16.10 14.12
C ASP A 267 11.58 17.42 13.53
N ARG A 268 12.38 18.47 13.56
CA ARG A 268 12.07 19.75 12.90
C ARG A 268 11.94 19.61 11.37
N ILE A 269 12.79 18.80 10.72
CA ILE A 269 12.68 18.49 9.29
C ILE A 269 11.40 17.70 9.01
N LEU A 270 11.05 16.78 9.89
CA LEU A 270 9.83 15.96 9.84
C LEU A 270 8.59 16.69 10.39
N THR A 271 8.69 17.99 10.69
CA THR A 271 7.56 18.82 11.15
C THR A 271 6.91 18.33 12.45
N GLY A 272 7.71 17.88 13.43
CA GLY A 272 7.25 17.45 14.75
C GLY A 272 6.67 16.05 14.83
N ARG A 273 6.94 15.18 13.85
CA ARG A 273 6.37 13.82 13.81
C ARG A 273 6.93 12.89 14.89
N ILE A 274 8.19 13.07 15.30
CA ILE A 274 8.78 12.28 16.38
C ILE A 274 8.22 12.76 17.72
N SER A 275 8.19 14.07 17.95
CA SER A 275 7.64 14.65 19.18
C SER A 275 6.15 14.40 19.35
N SER A 276 5.38 14.35 18.25
CA SER A 276 3.95 14.04 18.29
C SER A 276 3.64 12.64 18.83
N ILE A 277 4.59 11.69 18.77
CA ILE A 277 4.39 10.34 19.34
C ILE A 277 4.20 10.41 20.87
N TYR A 278 4.87 11.35 21.54
CA TYR A 278 4.80 11.53 23.00
C TYR A 278 3.75 12.56 23.45
N ALA A 279 3.29 13.42 22.57
CA ALA A 279 2.52 14.62 22.90
C ALA A 279 1.13 14.39 23.57
N PHE A 280 0.71 13.15 23.77
CA PHE A 280 -0.55 12.78 24.38
C PHE A 280 -0.38 12.38 25.86
N GLU A 281 -1.41 12.62 26.68
CA GLU A 281 -1.38 12.55 28.15
C GLU A 281 -0.79 11.26 28.74
N ASN A 282 -0.85 10.12 28.05
CA ASN A 282 -0.34 8.84 28.51
C ASN A 282 0.98 8.42 27.84
N GLY A 283 1.73 9.35 27.25
CA GLY A 283 2.97 9.06 26.52
C GLY A 283 2.74 8.50 25.13
N GLY A 284 1.51 8.56 24.61
CA GLY A 284 1.15 8.28 23.21
C GLY A 284 1.71 6.96 22.66
N GLY A 285 2.18 7.01 21.41
CA GLY A 285 2.68 5.87 20.68
C GLY A 285 4.08 5.37 21.04
N VAL A 286 4.63 5.75 22.21
CA VAL A 286 5.96 5.31 22.64
C VAL A 286 6.07 3.79 22.75
N LEU A 287 7.24 3.24 22.45
CA LEU A 287 7.46 1.80 22.32
C LEU A 287 7.02 0.99 23.56
N ARG A 288 7.19 1.53 24.76
CA ARG A 288 6.79 0.85 26.01
C ARG A 288 5.29 0.57 26.13
N ASN A 289 4.47 1.33 25.42
CA ASN A 289 3.01 1.21 25.47
C ASN A 289 2.48 0.17 24.43
N TRP A 290 3.33 -0.38 23.58
CA TRP A 290 2.89 -1.32 22.57
C TRP A 290 2.46 -2.64 23.21
N LYS A 291 1.26 -3.11 22.84
CA LYS A 291 0.67 -4.37 23.29
C LYS A 291 0.78 -5.44 22.20
N LEU A 292 0.57 -6.69 22.55
CA LEU A 292 0.61 -7.79 21.57
C LEU A 292 -0.49 -7.67 20.50
N PHE A 293 -1.70 -7.21 20.88
CA PHE A 293 -2.87 -7.11 20.01
C PHE A 293 -3.59 -5.74 20.12
N GLY A 294 -2.86 -4.69 20.49
CA GLY A 294 -3.41 -3.35 20.67
C GLY A 294 -4.11 -3.15 22.02
N ASP A 295 -4.79 -2.02 22.17
CA ASP A 295 -5.54 -1.63 23.38
C ASP A 295 -6.69 -0.72 22.94
N PRO A 296 -7.94 -0.94 23.40
CA PRO A 296 -9.09 -0.12 23.01
C PRO A 296 -9.04 1.32 23.53
N SER A 297 -8.24 1.57 24.56
CA SER A 297 -8.03 2.93 25.11
C SER A 297 -7.13 3.82 24.25
N TYR A 298 -6.46 3.23 23.23
CA TYR A 298 -5.53 3.96 22.34
C TYR A 298 -6.28 4.68 21.24
N VAL A 299 -6.60 5.95 21.46
CA VAL A 299 -7.35 6.82 20.53
C VAL A 299 -6.46 7.87 19.85
N GLU A 300 -5.20 8.01 20.30
CA GLU A 300 -4.27 9.01 19.84
C GLU A 300 -3.96 8.86 18.35
N TYR A 301 -3.89 10.00 17.68
CA TYR A 301 -3.63 10.10 16.27
C TYR A 301 -2.29 10.77 16.00
N PHE A 302 -1.37 10.08 15.36
CA PHE A 302 -0.08 10.63 14.92
C PHE A 302 0.28 10.11 13.53
N ASP A 303 1.11 10.86 12.81
CA ASP A 303 1.34 10.64 11.38
C ASP A 303 2.27 9.47 11.07
N MET A 304 3.20 9.11 11.96
CA MET A 304 4.14 8.02 11.70
C MET A 304 3.42 6.67 11.58
N GLY A 305 3.19 6.23 10.33
CA GLY A 305 2.32 5.10 10.02
C GLY A 305 2.80 3.77 10.58
N TYR A 306 4.11 3.47 10.59
CA TYR A 306 4.60 2.23 11.22
C TYR A 306 4.39 2.25 12.73
N VAL A 307 4.62 3.39 13.40
CA VAL A 307 4.35 3.52 14.83
C VAL A 307 2.87 3.31 15.10
N ARG A 308 1.98 3.96 14.31
CA ARG A 308 0.52 3.77 14.41
C ARG A 308 0.11 2.32 14.19
N LEU A 309 0.69 1.63 13.19
CA LEU A 309 0.39 0.23 12.89
C LEU A 309 0.61 -0.66 14.11
N PHE A 310 1.76 -0.52 14.77
CA PHE A 310 2.10 -1.33 15.92
C PHE A 310 1.38 -0.89 17.21
N PHE A 311 1.16 0.39 17.38
CA PHE A 311 0.47 0.94 18.54
C PHE A 311 -1.03 0.62 18.53
N TRP A 312 -1.72 0.87 17.41
CA TRP A 312 -3.16 0.65 17.33
C TRP A 312 -3.57 -0.81 17.24
N TYR A 313 -2.87 -1.59 16.43
CA TYR A 313 -3.27 -2.97 16.13
C TYR A 313 -2.47 -4.00 16.92
N GLY A 314 -1.34 -3.62 17.49
CA GLY A 314 -0.47 -4.48 18.26
C GLY A 314 0.73 -5.04 17.50
N ILE A 315 1.65 -5.61 18.27
CA ILE A 315 2.94 -6.11 17.78
C ILE A 315 2.74 -7.28 16.80
N ILE A 316 1.84 -8.22 17.09
CA ILE A 316 1.65 -9.41 16.26
C ILE A 316 1.00 -9.08 14.92
N PRO A 317 -0.11 -8.32 14.85
CA PRO A 317 -0.66 -7.87 13.58
C PRO A 317 0.30 -6.97 12.79
N GLY A 318 0.99 -6.04 13.47
CA GLY A 318 1.98 -5.17 12.83
C GLY A 318 3.14 -5.94 12.20
N ALA A 319 3.73 -6.90 12.94
CA ALA A 319 4.78 -7.78 12.42
C ALA A 319 4.28 -8.64 11.25
N SER A 320 3.06 -9.16 11.34
CA SER A 320 2.43 -9.91 10.23
C SER A 320 2.28 -9.06 8.98
N CYS A 321 1.86 -7.79 9.11
CA CYS A 321 1.80 -6.84 8.00
C CYS A 321 3.18 -6.58 7.38
N MET A 322 4.23 -6.42 8.20
CA MET A 322 5.60 -6.24 7.70
C MET A 322 6.10 -7.46 6.94
N VAL A 323 5.87 -8.67 7.46
CA VAL A 323 6.21 -9.91 6.77
C VAL A 323 5.49 -10.00 5.42
N LEU A 324 4.18 -9.76 5.37
CA LEU A 324 3.39 -9.76 4.14
C LEU A 324 3.89 -8.70 3.14
N LEU A 325 4.27 -7.51 3.61
CA LEU A 325 4.83 -6.44 2.78
C LEU A 325 6.12 -6.89 2.09
N PHE A 326 7.08 -7.46 2.83
CA PHE A 326 8.33 -7.98 2.26
C PHE A 326 8.10 -9.15 1.29
N PHE A 327 7.16 -10.05 1.61
CA PHE A 327 6.76 -11.11 0.68
C PHE A 327 6.16 -10.54 -0.61
N LEU A 328 5.27 -9.55 -0.50
CA LEU A 328 4.68 -8.89 -1.67
C LEU A 328 5.75 -8.24 -2.55
N MET A 329 6.69 -7.50 -1.97
CA MET A 329 7.81 -6.89 -2.70
C MET A 329 8.63 -7.95 -3.44
N ARG A 330 8.89 -9.10 -2.79
CA ARG A 330 9.58 -10.23 -3.40
C ARG A 330 8.78 -10.85 -4.55
N VAL A 331 7.47 -11.02 -4.38
CA VAL A 331 6.59 -11.57 -5.42
C VAL A 331 6.52 -10.63 -6.61
N CYS A 332 6.40 -9.32 -6.43
CA CYS A 332 6.48 -8.34 -7.53
C CYS A 332 7.76 -8.52 -8.35
N ARG A 333 8.92 -8.73 -7.70
CA ARG A 333 10.17 -9.04 -8.40
C ARG A 333 10.09 -10.37 -9.17
N THR A 334 9.60 -11.44 -8.53
CA THR A 334 9.53 -12.78 -9.13
C THR A 334 8.61 -12.80 -10.36
N LEU A 335 7.49 -12.08 -10.29
CA LEU A 335 6.54 -11.93 -11.39
C LEU A 335 6.93 -10.86 -12.40
N LYS A 336 8.09 -10.19 -12.20
CA LYS A 336 8.60 -9.09 -13.05
C LYS A 336 7.63 -7.90 -13.11
N ASP A 337 6.79 -7.73 -12.08
CA ASP A 337 5.92 -6.55 -11.93
C ASP A 337 6.70 -5.39 -11.30
N ALA A 338 7.52 -4.75 -12.14
CA ALA A 338 8.40 -3.67 -11.70
C ALA A 338 7.62 -2.45 -11.20
N GLN A 339 6.52 -2.09 -11.85
CA GLN A 339 5.72 -0.94 -11.43
C GLN A 339 4.88 -1.25 -10.19
N GLY A 340 4.43 -2.50 -10.03
CA GLY A 340 3.83 -2.96 -8.77
C GLY A 340 4.83 -2.88 -7.61
N PHE A 341 6.10 -3.24 -7.83
CA PHE A 341 7.15 -3.04 -6.84
C PHE A 341 7.34 -1.56 -6.48
N VAL A 342 7.38 -0.66 -7.47
CA VAL A 342 7.51 0.79 -7.24
C VAL A 342 6.33 1.32 -6.43
N LEU A 343 5.10 0.90 -6.76
CA LEU A 343 3.90 1.28 -6.02
C LEU A 343 4.01 0.84 -4.55
N VAL A 344 4.31 -0.44 -4.31
CA VAL A 344 4.45 -0.98 -2.95
C VAL A 344 5.57 -0.26 -2.19
N LEU A 345 6.72 -0.05 -2.82
CA LEU A 345 7.86 0.66 -2.22
C LEU A 345 7.51 2.11 -1.87
N SER A 346 6.83 2.84 -2.77
CA SER A 346 6.39 4.21 -2.54
C SER A 346 5.46 4.30 -1.32
N PHE A 347 4.47 3.42 -1.22
CA PHE A 347 3.56 3.35 -0.07
C PHE A 347 4.30 2.98 1.22
N ALA A 348 5.21 2.00 1.17
CA ALA A 348 5.98 1.56 2.32
C ALA A 348 6.90 2.67 2.86
N LEU A 349 7.62 3.38 1.99
CA LEU A 349 8.48 4.49 2.39
C LEU A 349 7.67 5.68 2.92
N PHE A 350 6.52 5.98 2.30
CA PHE A 350 5.68 7.06 2.79
C PHE A 350 5.06 6.74 4.16
N THR A 351 4.85 5.46 4.47
CA THR A 351 4.35 5.00 5.77
C THR A 351 5.31 5.34 6.93
N VAL A 352 6.59 5.62 6.68
CA VAL A 352 7.52 6.11 7.70
C VAL A 352 7.03 7.44 8.32
N VAL A 353 6.46 8.33 7.49
CA VAL A 353 6.11 9.71 7.88
C VAL A 353 4.63 10.02 7.78
N GLU A 354 3.83 9.19 7.09
CA GLU A 354 2.39 9.38 6.90
C GLU A 354 1.65 8.06 7.06
N ALA A 355 0.53 8.06 7.74
CA ALA A 355 -0.23 6.84 8.00
C ALA A 355 -1.21 6.48 6.87
N HIS A 356 -0.93 6.87 5.62
CA HIS A 356 -1.83 6.63 4.49
C HIS A 356 -2.08 5.13 4.26
N ALA A 357 -1.05 4.29 4.36
CA ALA A 357 -1.16 2.84 4.23
C ALA A 357 -1.78 2.16 5.48
N VAL A 358 -1.85 2.86 6.60
CA VAL A 358 -2.47 2.42 7.86
C VAL A 358 -3.78 3.19 8.06
N SER A 359 -4.65 3.10 7.07
CA SER A 359 -5.93 3.82 7.03
C SER A 359 -7.08 2.86 7.28
N VAL A 360 -8.13 3.35 7.94
CA VAL A 360 -9.41 2.66 8.08
C VAL A 360 -10.11 2.42 6.73
N TYR A 361 -9.71 3.18 5.71
CA TYR A 361 -10.30 3.18 4.36
C TYR A 361 -9.53 2.24 3.43
N LEU A 362 -10.06 1.04 3.18
CA LEU A 362 -9.38 0.00 2.39
C LEU A 362 -9.09 0.45 0.94
N ALA A 363 -10.01 1.18 0.31
CA ALA A 363 -9.86 1.64 -1.07
C ALA A 363 -8.74 2.67 -1.29
N ARG A 364 -8.20 3.28 -0.23
CA ARG A 364 -7.03 4.19 -0.29
C ARG A 364 -5.70 3.43 -0.30
N ASN A 365 -5.69 2.18 0.15
CA ASN A 365 -4.48 1.38 0.27
C ASN A 365 -4.33 0.45 -0.93
N TYR A 366 -3.67 0.93 -1.99
CA TYR A 366 -3.48 0.16 -3.21
C TYR A 366 -2.58 -1.08 -3.02
N VAL A 367 -1.79 -1.12 -1.93
CA VAL A 367 -1.00 -2.30 -1.57
C VAL A 367 -1.91 -3.49 -1.26
N LEU A 368 -3.10 -3.28 -0.68
CA LEU A 368 -4.08 -4.34 -0.42
C LEU A 368 -4.59 -5.00 -1.71
N PHE A 369 -4.73 -4.22 -2.80
CA PHE A 369 -5.14 -4.78 -4.10
C PHE A 369 -4.05 -5.67 -4.70
N LEU A 370 -2.79 -5.26 -4.61
CA LEU A 370 -1.67 -6.10 -5.06
C LEU A 370 -1.51 -7.32 -4.15
N LEU A 371 -1.66 -7.16 -2.84
CA LEU A 371 -1.69 -8.28 -1.91
C LEU A 371 -2.82 -9.25 -2.27
N GLY A 372 -4.03 -8.74 -2.53
CA GLY A 372 -5.18 -9.53 -2.96
C GLY A 372 -4.99 -10.25 -4.30
N ALA A 373 -4.24 -9.63 -5.23
CA ALA A 373 -3.90 -10.26 -6.50
C ALA A 373 -2.84 -11.37 -6.37
N TYR A 374 -1.90 -11.21 -5.44
CA TYR A 374 -0.70 -12.05 -5.38
C TYR A 374 -0.63 -12.98 -4.16
N TRP A 375 -1.55 -12.90 -3.19
CA TRP A 375 -1.47 -13.71 -1.96
C TRP A 375 -1.47 -15.23 -2.23
N THR A 376 -2.19 -15.68 -3.26
CA THR A 376 -2.19 -17.10 -3.64
C THR A 376 -0.84 -17.54 -4.19
N ALA A 377 -0.10 -16.64 -4.87
CA ALA A 377 1.26 -16.88 -5.33
C ALA A 377 2.29 -16.88 -4.19
N MET A 378 1.93 -16.32 -3.03
CA MET A 378 2.77 -16.34 -1.82
C MET A 378 2.69 -17.68 -1.09
N LEU A 379 1.64 -18.47 -1.34
CA LEU A 379 1.48 -19.79 -0.74
C LEU A 379 2.38 -20.81 -1.42
N PRO A 380 2.99 -21.74 -0.69
CA PRO A 380 3.82 -22.79 -1.27
C PRO A 380 2.97 -23.71 -2.15
N LEU A 381 3.10 -23.59 -3.46
CA LEU A 381 2.49 -24.47 -4.44
C LEU A 381 3.37 -25.72 -4.59
N GLY A 382 2.88 -26.89 -4.18
CA GLY A 382 3.43 -28.19 -4.56
C GLY A 382 4.86 -28.49 -4.09
N GLY A 383 5.17 -28.35 -2.79
CA GLY A 383 6.40 -28.89 -2.18
C GLY A 383 7.69 -28.12 -2.43
N LYS A 384 7.68 -27.09 -3.28
CA LYS A 384 8.79 -26.14 -3.44
C LYS A 384 8.38 -24.82 -2.80
N ALA A 385 8.55 -24.72 -1.50
CA ALA A 385 8.43 -23.43 -0.83
C ALA A 385 9.48 -22.48 -1.41
N ILE A 386 9.06 -21.32 -1.89
CA ILE A 386 9.98 -20.19 -2.19
C ILE A 386 10.38 -19.62 -0.84
N TRP A 387 11.25 -20.34 -0.14
CA TRP A 387 11.75 -19.90 1.15
C TRP A 387 12.62 -18.67 0.94
N TRP A 388 12.47 -17.69 1.83
CA TRP A 388 13.19 -16.42 1.79
C TRP A 388 14.73 -16.56 1.80
N TRP A 389 15.28 -17.70 2.29
CA TRP A 389 16.72 -18.00 2.29
C TRP A 389 17.26 -18.59 0.97
N GLN A 390 16.40 -18.96 0.01
CA GLN A 390 16.84 -19.28 -1.33
C GLN A 390 17.10 -17.98 -2.12
N LEU A 391 17.89 -17.08 -1.54
CA LEU A 391 18.58 -16.07 -2.33
C LEU A 391 19.45 -16.84 -3.33
N PRO A 392 19.32 -16.60 -4.66
CA PRO A 392 20.22 -17.24 -5.59
C PRO A 392 21.64 -16.85 -5.21
N GLY A 393 22.53 -17.82 -5.01
CA GLY A 393 23.95 -17.62 -4.85
C GLY A 393 24.64 -17.00 -6.08
N ALA A 394 23.87 -16.33 -6.94
CA ALA A 394 24.30 -15.61 -8.13
C ALA A 394 24.98 -14.25 -7.82
N PHE A 395 24.85 -13.74 -6.60
CA PHE A 395 25.53 -12.49 -6.25
C PHE A 395 27.05 -12.66 -6.11
N TRP A 396 27.52 -13.87 -5.80
CA TRP A 396 28.96 -14.17 -5.63
C TRP A 396 29.61 -14.80 -6.86
N ARG A 397 28.87 -15.18 -7.93
CA ARG A 397 29.45 -15.84 -9.12
C ARG A 397 29.80 -14.90 -10.27
N HIS A 398 29.53 -13.63 -10.20
CA HIS A 398 29.96 -12.68 -11.25
C HIS A 398 31.25 -11.92 -10.93
N GLY A 399 31.85 -12.14 -9.76
CA GLY A 399 33.14 -11.56 -9.41
C GLY A 399 34.37 -12.46 -9.68
N SER A 400 34.18 -13.72 -10.06
CA SER A 400 35.31 -14.68 -10.20
C SER A 400 35.49 -15.28 -11.58
N LYS A 401 34.89 -14.72 -12.66
CA LYS A 401 35.13 -15.16 -14.04
C LYS A 401 35.95 -14.18 -14.87
N ALA A 402 36.90 -13.49 -14.23
CA ALA A 402 37.95 -12.74 -14.94
C ALA A 402 39.35 -13.30 -14.71
N ALA A 403 39.49 -14.52 -14.25
CA ALA A 403 40.78 -15.23 -14.21
C ALA A 403 40.51 -16.74 -14.26
N ASP A 404 40.34 -17.30 -15.40
CA ASP A 404 41.02 -18.51 -15.89
C ASP A 404 40.50 -18.85 -17.27
N GLY A 405 41.43 -18.85 -18.23
CA GLY A 405 41.23 -19.38 -19.56
C GLY A 405 41.40 -20.89 -19.53
N SER A 406 40.74 -21.51 -20.49
CA SER A 406 40.92 -22.86 -21.01
C SER A 406 40.12 -24.00 -20.40
N PHE A 407 39.60 -24.71 -21.34
CA PHE A 407 39.13 -26.07 -21.46
C PHE A 407 37.61 -26.32 -21.48
N GLY A 408 37.20 -26.68 -22.70
CA GLY A 408 35.83 -27.03 -23.04
C GLY A 408 35.33 -28.29 -22.34
N ARG A 409 34.03 -28.29 -22.14
CA ARG A 409 33.15 -29.48 -22.24
C ARG A 409 31.71 -29.01 -22.46
N LYS A 410 31.12 -29.58 -23.52
CA LYS A 410 29.71 -29.50 -23.85
C LYS A 410 28.88 -29.93 -22.64
N ALA A 411 28.03 -29.06 -22.12
CA ALA A 411 26.92 -29.46 -21.25
C ALA A 411 25.63 -29.05 -21.96
N THR A 412 24.80 -30.04 -22.16
CA THR A 412 23.49 -30.08 -22.79
C THR A 412 22.57 -28.95 -22.36
N VAL A 413 21.97 -28.33 -23.38
CA VAL A 413 20.86 -27.38 -23.28
C VAL A 413 19.64 -28.15 -22.76
N GLY A 414 19.32 -27.97 -21.49
CA GLY A 414 18.10 -28.46 -20.84
C GLY A 414 17.10 -27.33 -20.67
N ASN A 415 16.11 -27.34 -21.52
CA ASN A 415 14.76 -26.80 -21.40
C ASN A 415 14.54 -25.42 -20.73
N CYS A 416 14.72 -24.36 -21.54
CA CYS A 416 14.20 -23.04 -21.28
C CYS A 416 12.67 -22.95 -21.51
N SER A 417 12.06 -23.93 -22.18
CA SER A 417 10.62 -23.99 -22.50
C SER A 417 9.75 -24.31 -21.28
N GLU A 418 10.19 -25.13 -20.34
CA GLU A 418 9.39 -25.51 -19.16
C GLU A 418 9.21 -24.39 -18.15
N VAL A 419 10.15 -23.45 -18.09
CA VAL A 419 10.04 -22.27 -17.19
C VAL A 419 9.11 -21.21 -17.79
N GLN A 420 9.06 -21.11 -19.13
CA GLN A 420 8.15 -20.21 -19.82
C GLN A 420 6.71 -20.72 -19.81
N GLU A 421 6.51 -22.04 -19.92
CA GLU A 421 5.19 -22.65 -19.85
C GLU A 421 4.59 -22.58 -18.43
N LYS A 422 5.40 -22.74 -17.39
CA LYS A 422 4.97 -22.53 -15.99
C LYS A 422 4.69 -21.07 -15.66
N ALA A 423 5.39 -20.12 -16.27
CA ALA A 423 5.12 -18.69 -16.13
C ALA A 423 3.84 -18.28 -16.87
N ALA A 424 3.51 -18.95 -17.99
CA ALA A 424 2.25 -18.75 -18.70
C ALA A 424 1.06 -19.28 -17.91
N THR A 425 1.19 -20.46 -17.29
CA THR A 425 0.14 -21.09 -16.46
C THR A 425 -0.14 -20.25 -15.19
N ILE A 426 0.88 -19.63 -14.61
CA ILE A 426 0.72 -18.69 -13.49
C ILE A 426 0.05 -17.39 -13.94
N LYS A 427 0.33 -16.92 -15.17
CA LYS A 427 -0.34 -15.76 -15.77
C LYS A 427 -1.83 -16.03 -16.08
N GLU A 428 -2.15 -17.26 -16.46
CA GLU A 428 -3.52 -17.67 -16.77
C GLU A 428 -4.35 -17.91 -15.51
N ALA A 429 -3.75 -18.38 -14.42
CA ALA A 429 -4.40 -18.50 -13.11
C ALA A 429 -4.62 -17.15 -12.39
N ALA A 430 -3.92 -16.09 -12.82
CA ALA A 430 -4.08 -14.73 -12.30
C ALA A 430 -4.99 -13.84 -13.18
N ARG A 431 -5.48 -14.39 -14.31
CA ARG A 431 -6.54 -13.79 -15.14
C ARG A 431 -7.90 -14.36 -14.74
#